data_c5ea880345524250a4cd929de88c2d32
#
_entry.id   c5ea880345524250a4cd929de88c2d32
#
_cell.length_a   1.000
_cell.length_b   1.000
_cell.length_c   1.000
_cell.angle_alpha   90.00
_cell.angle_beta   90.00
_cell.angle_gamma   90.00
#
_symmetry.space_group_name_H-M   'P 1'
#
loop_
_entity.id
_entity.type
_entity.pdbx_description
1 polymer ?
#
loop_
_entity_poly.entity_id
_entity_poly.type
_entity_poly.pdbx_seq_one_letter_code
_entity_poly.pdbx_strand_id
1 'polypeptide(L)'
;IDDVALEGATLAEGRLVIGPQAFRAVVCDPALPEGSPLPARLAQFAEAGGLVVRSGAAADLPARLASALGRDLHWPGTPDLRALHCRRGGLDCYYLVNEGEHALAGNLTLRAMGALELWDPLDGSSRPWPAQVVDGRLATHLRLERRQGLVLVVDPAGNPDSAAPRPALPGDAVRAVSGPWRVCDTAGREVDAPALADWAQTPGWETFTGTLSFCTEFTAPEALAGRAAFLDLGAIGDIA
;
A
#
# COMPACT_ATOMS: atom_id res chain seq x y z
N ILE A 1 -0.82 22.66 10.81
CA ILE A 1 -1.29 23.18 12.10
C ILE A 1 -1.12 24.68 11.99
N ASP A 2 -2.18 25.43 12.18
CA ASP A 2 -2.19 26.89 12.20
C ASP A 2 -1.98 27.46 13.61
N ASP A 3 -1.84 28.79 13.70
CA ASP A 3 -1.59 29.49 14.96
C ASP A 3 -2.72 29.25 15.98
N VAL A 4 -3.98 29.20 15.52
CA VAL A 4 -5.15 29.02 16.38
C VAL A 4 -5.15 27.62 17.02
N ALA A 5 -4.87 26.59 16.24
CA ALA A 5 -4.77 25.23 16.76
C ALA A 5 -3.61 25.07 17.75
N LEU A 6 -2.51 25.82 17.54
CA LEU A 6 -1.34 25.79 18.42
C LEU A 6 -1.57 26.56 19.72
N GLU A 7 -2.33 27.66 19.69
CA GLU A 7 -2.73 28.39 20.89
C GLU A 7 -3.59 27.53 21.84
N GLY A 8 -4.50 26.74 21.25
CA GLY A 8 -5.34 25.79 21.99
C GLY A 8 -4.67 24.49 22.40
N ALA A 9 -3.43 24.26 21.96
CA ALA A 9 -2.69 23.03 22.26
C ALA A 9 -2.23 22.97 23.70
N THR A 10 -2.22 21.77 24.27
CA THR A 10 -1.61 21.50 25.60
C THR A 10 -0.33 20.68 25.44
N LEU A 11 0.56 20.78 26.43
CA LEU A 11 1.76 19.97 26.49
C LEU A 11 1.58 18.88 27.54
N ALA A 12 1.71 17.64 27.15
CA ALA A 12 1.61 16.50 28.05
C ALA A 12 2.63 15.43 27.65
N GLU A 13 3.44 14.98 28.59
CA GLU A 13 4.41 13.88 28.40
C GLU A 13 5.34 14.07 27.19
N GLY A 14 5.82 15.30 26.97
CA GLY A 14 6.68 15.62 25.82
C GLY A 14 5.96 15.60 24.47
N ARG A 15 4.62 15.68 24.49
CA ARG A 15 3.77 15.72 23.29
C ARG A 15 3.00 17.02 23.23
N LEU A 16 2.76 17.47 22.02
CA LEU A 16 1.84 18.56 21.73
C LEU A 16 0.46 17.93 21.45
N VAL A 17 -0.52 18.24 22.30
CA VAL A 17 -1.87 17.68 22.22
C VAL A 17 -2.83 18.71 21.66
N ILE A 18 -3.51 18.35 20.56
CA ILE A 18 -4.51 19.19 19.88
C ILE A 18 -5.78 18.33 19.69
N GLY A 19 -6.82 18.62 20.43
CA GLY A 19 -8.01 17.79 20.47
C GLY A 19 -7.65 16.34 20.86
N PRO A 20 -8.04 15.33 20.08
CA PRO A 20 -7.73 13.93 20.38
C PRO A 20 -6.33 13.48 19.91
N GLN A 21 -5.55 14.38 19.30
CA GLN A 21 -4.28 14.03 18.68
C GLN A 21 -3.10 14.48 19.55
N ALA A 22 -2.05 13.64 19.61
CA ALA A 22 -0.84 13.90 20.37
C ALA A 22 0.40 13.74 19.47
N PHE A 23 1.11 14.84 19.22
CA PHE A 23 2.24 14.93 18.31
C PHE A 23 3.57 14.88 19.07
N ARG A 24 4.52 14.08 18.56
CA ARG A 24 5.89 13.98 19.09
C ARG A 24 6.85 14.90 18.37
N ALA A 25 6.48 15.37 17.19
CA ALA A 25 7.29 16.27 16.38
C ALA A 25 6.45 17.34 15.72
N VAL A 26 7.01 18.51 15.56
CA VAL A 26 6.47 19.62 14.77
C VAL A 26 7.51 19.99 13.72
N VAL A 27 7.08 19.99 12.46
CA VAL A 27 7.85 20.53 11.34
C VAL A 27 7.30 21.92 11.04
N CYS A 28 8.12 22.94 11.10
CA CYS A 28 7.71 24.33 10.87
C CYS A 28 8.56 25.00 9.80
N ASP A 29 8.00 26.00 9.14
CA ASP A 29 8.72 26.88 8.24
C ASP A 29 9.82 27.62 9.02
N PRO A 30 11.02 27.84 8.46
CA PRO A 30 12.07 28.62 9.09
C PRO A 30 11.67 30.10 9.27
N ALA A 31 10.85 30.63 8.38
CA ALA A 31 10.35 32.01 8.40
C ALA A 31 8.98 32.07 9.11
N LEU A 32 8.97 32.08 10.43
CA LEU A 32 7.76 32.32 11.19
C LEU A 32 7.39 33.82 11.14
N PRO A 33 6.09 34.17 11.06
CA PRO A 33 5.64 35.57 11.05
C PRO A 33 6.14 36.35 12.28
N GLU A 34 6.50 37.62 12.08
CA GLU A 34 6.80 38.53 13.19
C GLU A 34 5.58 38.69 14.10
N GLY A 35 5.83 38.65 15.42
CA GLY A 35 4.74 38.75 16.42
C GLY A 35 3.92 37.50 16.65
N SER A 36 4.24 36.40 15.94
CA SER A 36 3.57 35.11 16.16
C SER A 36 3.91 34.54 17.55
N PRO A 37 2.95 33.93 18.27
CA PRO A 37 3.22 33.23 19.53
C PRO A 37 3.92 31.88 19.31
N LEU A 38 4.00 31.41 18.06
CA LEU A 38 4.57 30.11 17.67
C LEU A 38 6.00 29.86 18.21
N PRO A 39 6.98 30.82 18.11
CA PRO A 39 8.32 30.56 18.56
C PRO A 39 8.41 30.20 20.04
N ALA A 40 7.66 30.90 20.89
CA ALA A 40 7.63 30.64 22.33
C ALA A 40 6.98 29.27 22.63
N ARG A 41 5.91 28.95 21.93
CA ARG A 41 5.19 27.69 22.12
C ARG A 41 6.00 26.48 21.65
N LEU A 42 6.71 26.62 20.53
CA LEU A 42 7.64 25.60 20.03
C LEU A 42 8.85 25.42 20.95
N ALA A 43 9.36 26.49 21.57
CA ALA A 43 10.41 26.40 22.57
C ALA A 43 9.94 25.59 23.80
N GLN A 44 8.75 25.89 24.35
CA GLN A 44 8.15 25.12 25.44
C GLN A 44 8.00 23.65 25.10
N PHE A 45 7.54 23.35 23.86
CA PHE A 45 7.41 21.98 23.39
C PHE A 45 8.76 21.26 23.31
N ALA A 46 9.80 21.93 22.82
CA ALA A 46 11.14 21.37 22.77
C ALA A 46 11.73 21.13 24.18
N GLU A 47 11.55 22.07 25.13
CA GLU A 47 11.94 21.92 26.54
C GLU A 47 11.22 20.75 27.21
N ALA A 48 9.96 20.47 26.83
CA ALA A 48 9.20 19.32 27.30
C ALA A 48 9.61 17.99 26.65
N GLY A 49 10.63 17.98 25.76
CA GLY A 49 11.14 16.79 25.08
C GLY A 49 10.51 16.52 23.70
N GLY A 50 9.72 17.43 23.17
CA GLY A 50 9.18 17.36 21.82
C GLY A 50 10.23 17.70 20.77
N LEU A 51 10.09 17.14 19.58
CA LEU A 51 11.00 17.40 18.45
C LEU A 51 10.49 18.57 17.60
N VAL A 52 11.27 19.64 17.51
CA VAL A 52 11.00 20.75 16.60
C VAL A 52 12.02 20.71 15.45
N VAL A 53 11.52 20.62 14.23
CA VAL A 53 12.34 20.60 13.01
C VAL A 53 11.97 21.80 12.14
N ARG A 54 12.94 22.67 11.87
CA ARG A 54 12.78 23.76 10.90
C ARG A 54 13.11 23.25 9.50
N SER A 55 12.23 23.50 8.54
CA SER A 55 12.25 22.91 7.20
C SER A 55 13.26 23.52 6.23
N GLY A 56 14.18 24.36 6.68
CA GLY A 56 15.13 25.09 5.83
C GLY A 56 16.08 24.26 4.97
N ALA A 57 16.19 22.93 5.21
CA ALA A 57 16.88 21.99 4.35
C ALA A 57 15.98 20.78 4.13
N ALA A 58 15.03 20.90 3.20
CA ALA A 58 14.02 19.88 2.93
C ALA A 58 14.61 18.48 2.61
N ALA A 59 15.80 18.42 2.03
CA ALA A 59 16.48 17.18 1.69
C ALA A 59 16.80 16.29 2.93
N ASP A 60 17.08 16.87 4.09
CA ASP A 60 17.45 16.13 5.30
C ASP A 60 16.26 15.78 6.21
N LEU A 61 15.09 16.34 5.96
CA LEU A 61 13.93 16.20 6.83
C LEU A 61 13.52 14.74 7.10
N PRO A 62 13.40 13.87 6.06
CA PRO A 62 13.05 12.46 6.29
C PRO A 62 14.09 11.72 7.14
N ALA A 63 15.37 12.00 6.93
CA ALA A 63 16.45 11.38 7.69
C ALA A 63 16.44 11.82 9.17
N ARG A 64 16.25 13.12 9.44
CA ARG A 64 16.15 13.67 10.79
C ARG A 64 14.95 13.10 11.57
N LEU A 65 13.78 13.05 10.92
CA LEU A 65 12.59 12.45 11.53
C LEU A 65 12.79 10.95 11.79
N ALA A 66 13.36 10.23 10.84
CA ALA A 66 13.64 8.81 10.99
C ALA A 66 14.65 8.52 12.11
N SER A 67 15.67 9.35 12.26
CA SER A 67 16.66 9.22 13.33
C SER A 67 16.05 9.48 14.71
N ALA A 68 15.24 10.52 14.86
CA ALA A 68 14.71 10.94 16.16
C ALA A 68 13.48 10.13 16.59
N LEU A 69 12.59 9.76 15.66
CA LEU A 69 11.33 9.09 15.95
C LEU A 69 11.35 7.59 15.65
N GLY A 70 12.36 7.14 14.88
CA GLY A 70 12.39 5.83 14.24
C GLY A 70 11.38 5.75 13.07
N ARG A 71 11.65 4.86 12.13
CA ARG A 71 10.71 4.61 11.02
C ARG A 71 9.54 3.77 11.52
N ASP A 72 8.34 4.18 11.19
CA ASP A 72 7.13 3.43 11.50
C ASP A 72 6.97 2.22 10.57
N LEU A 73 7.12 2.45 9.29
CA LEU A 73 7.22 1.44 8.23
C LEU A 73 8.56 1.59 7.51
N HIS A 74 9.20 0.49 7.17
CA HIS A 74 10.40 0.50 6.34
C HIS A 74 10.33 -0.59 5.27
N TRP A 75 10.33 -0.16 4.01
CA TRP A 75 10.43 -1.02 2.83
C TRP A 75 11.50 -0.43 1.90
N PRO A 76 12.71 -1.00 1.91
CA PRO A 76 13.83 -0.44 1.14
C PRO A 76 13.59 -0.45 -0.36
N GLY A 77 14.09 0.58 -1.05
CA GLY A 77 14.07 0.61 -2.51
C GLY A 77 12.70 0.84 -3.16
N THR A 78 11.73 1.38 -2.40
CA THR A 78 10.37 1.61 -2.90
C THR A 78 9.99 3.09 -2.90
N PRO A 79 10.56 3.91 -3.81
CA PRO A 79 10.29 5.35 -3.85
C PRO A 79 8.82 5.69 -4.17
N ASP A 80 8.15 4.81 -4.92
CA ASP A 80 6.76 4.99 -5.35
C ASP A 80 5.74 4.45 -4.32
N LEU A 81 6.20 3.93 -3.20
CA LEU A 81 5.32 3.52 -2.12
C LEU A 81 4.78 4.74 -1.39
N ARG A 82 3.46 4.81 -1.24
CA ARG A 82 2.81 5.68 -0.26
C ARG A 82 2.24 4.84 0.86
N ALA A 83 2.41 5.33 2.07
CA ALA A 83 1.93 4.63 3.25
C ALA A 83 1.27 5.61 4.22
N LEU A 84 0.14 5.20 4.77
CA LEU A 84 -0.54 5.88 5.86
C LEU A 84 -0.73 4.88 7.00
N HIS A 85 -0.30 5.24 8.21
CA HIS A 85 -0.56 4.46 9.41
C HIS A 85 -1.58 5.20 10.30
N CYS A 86 -2.56 4.48 10.78
CA CYS A 86 -3.50 4.97 11.79
C CYS A 86 -3.86 3.84 12.77
N ARG A 87 -4.31 4.23 13.98
CA ARG A 87 -4.90 3.29 14.95
C ARG A 87 -6.40 3.44 14.98
N ARG A 88 -7.11 2.34 14.86
CA ARG A 88 -8.56 2.31 14.86
C ARG A 88 -9.08 1.08 15.62
N GLY A 89 -9.95 1.30 16.61
CA GLY A 89 -10.50 0.20 17.40
C GLY A 89 -9.45 -0.66 18.12
N GLY A 90 -8.30 -0.09 18.46
CA GLY A 90 -7.18 -0.82 19.08
C GLY A 90 -6.22 -1.49 18.09
N LEU A 91 -6.57 -1.56 16.80
CA LEU A 91 -5.76 -2.13 15.73
C LEU A 91 -4.84 -1.08 15.11
N ASP A 92 -3.66 -1.48 14.66
CA ASP A 92 -2.77 -0.67 13.85
C ASP A 92 -3.02 -0.98 12.36
N CYS A 93 -3.43 0.04 11.59
CA CYS A 93 -3.82 -0.11 10.20
C CYS A 93 -2.84 0.66 9.30
N TYR A 94 -2.16 -0.05 8.41
CA TYR A 94 -1.23 0.51 7.42
C TYR A 94 -1.86 0.41 6.04
N TYR A 95 -2.30 1.53 5.49
CA TYR A 95 -2.73 1.61 4.10
C TYR A 95 -1.53 1.84 3.21
N LEU A 96 -1.29 0.95 2.25
CA LEU A 96 -0.16 0.96 1.35
C LEU A 96 -0.65 1.10 -0.09
N VAL A 97 -0.03 1.98 -0.86
CA VAL A 97 -0.33 2.18 -2.29
C VAL A 97 0.97 2.20 -3.08
N ASN A 98 1.03 1.43 -4.12
CA ASN A 98 2.06 1.53 -5.15
C ASN A 98 1.62 2.55 -6.20
N GLU A 99 2.21 3.75 -6.21
CA GLU A 99 1.93 4.78 -7.23
C GLU A 99 2.78 4.60 -8.50
N GLY A 100 3.68 3.62 -8.51
CA GLY A 100 4.57 3.35 -9.61
C GLY A 100 3.95 2.52 -10.73
N GLU A 101 4.69 2.44 -11.83
CA GLU A 101 4.32 1.67 -13.03
C GLU A 101 4.82 0.22 -13.00
N HIS A 102 5.57 -0.16 -11.98
CA HIS A 102 6.12 -1.50 -11.80
C HIS A 102 5.68 -2.09 -10.46
N ALA A 103 5.63 -3.41 -10.39
CA ALA A 103 5.35 -4.10 -9.13
C ALA A 103 6.47 -3.84 -8.11
N LEU A 104 6.07 -3.62 -6.86
CA LEU A 104 6.97 -3.58 -5.71
C LEU A 104 6.95 -4.94 -5.03
N ALA A 105 8.11 -5.53 -4.78
CA ALA A 105 8.21 -6.80 -4.05
C ALA A 105 9.40 -6.79 -3.10
N GLY A 106 9.24 -7.35 -1.92
CA GLY A 106 10.34 -7.44 -0.96
C GLY A 106 9.89 -7.53 0.49
N ASN A 107 10.87 -7.44 1.36
CA ASN A 107 10.64 -7.48 2.80
C ASN A 107 10.39 -6.07 3.33
N LEU A 108 9.31 -5.93 4.06
CA LEU A 108 8.99 -4.71 4.80
C LEU A 108 8.98 -4.98 6.31
N THR A 109 9.24 -3.96 7.09
CA THR A 109 9.12 -4.02 8.54
C THR A 109 8.20 -2.94 9.07
N LEU A 110 7.37 -3.30 10.05
CA LEU A 110 6.42 -2.45 10.75
C LEU A 110 6.87 -2.26 12.19
N ARG A 111 6.56 -1.10 12.78
CA ARG A 111 6.77 -0.85 14.21
C ARG A 111 5.72 -1.56 15.06
N ALA A 112 4.48 -1.65 14.58
CA ALA A 112 3.42 -2.35 15.28
C ALA A 112 3.78 -3.83 15.45
N MET A 113 3.34 -4.41 16.57
CA MET A 113 3.59 -5.81 16.94
C MET A 113 2.26 -6.48 17.19
N GLY A 114 2.10 -7.71 16.67
CA GLY A 114 0.89 -8.49 16.82
C GLY A 114 0.60 -9.39 15.62
N ALA A 115 -0.57 -10.00 15.58
CA ALA A 115 -0.99 -10.81 14.44
C ALA A 115 -1.23 -9.90 13.22
N LEU A 116 -0.73 -10.34 12.07
CA LEU A 116 -0.84 -9.60 10.82
C LEU A 116 -1.94 -10.19 9.94
N GLU A 117 -2.81 -9.32 9.46
CA GLU A 117 -3.78 -9.61 8.41
C GLU A 117 -3.54 -8.69 7.19
N LEU A 118 -3.85 -9.21 6.01
CA LEU A 118 -3.93 -8.44 4.78
C LEU A 118 -5.39 -8.28 4.39
N TRP A 119 -5.80 -7.05 4.17
CA TRP A 119 -7.13 -6.70 3.71
C TRP A 119 -7.05 -6.12 2.30
N ASP A 120 -7.89 -6.63 1.40
CA ASP A 120 -8.01 -6.12 0.05
C ASP A 120 -9.18 -5.13 -0.02
N PRO A 121 -8.92 -3.84 -0.29
CA PRO A 121 -9.99 -2.84 -0.36
C PRO A 121 -10.88 -2.95 -1.60
N LEU A 122 -10.48 -3.72 -2.63
CA LEU A 122 -11.28 -3.86 -3.84
C LEU A 122 -12.47 -4.79 -3.64
N ASP A 123 -12.27 -5.90 -2.93
CA ASP A 123 -13.32 -6.90 -2.71
C ASP A 123 -13.75 -7.02 -1.23
N GLY A 124 -13.07 -6.30 -0.33
CA GLY A 124 -13.32 -6.32 1.11
C GLY A 124 -12.87 -7.61 1.79
N SER A 125 -12.12 -8.46 1.11
CA SER A 125 -11.59 -9.70 1.71
C SER A 125 -10.49 -9.42 2.73
N SER A 126 -10.39 -10.26 3.75
CA SER A 126 -9.30 -10.26 4.71
C SER A 126 -8.77 -11.67 4.91
N ARG A 127 -7.48 -11.77 5.20
CA ARG A 127 -6.83 -13.04 5.50
C ARG A 127 -5.64 -12.86 6.43
N PRO A 128 -5.34 -13.86 7.29
CA PRO A 128 -4.08 -13.89 8.01
C PRO A 128 -2.90 -13.81 7.05
N TRP A 129 -1.88 -13.02 7.42
CA TRP A 129 -0.69 -12.83 6.60
C TRP A 129 0.56 -13.25 7.36
N PRO A 130 1.49 -13.98 6.73
CA PRO A 130 2.69 -14.46 7.41
C PRO A 130 3.59 -13.31 7.82
N ALA A 131 4.00 -13.31 9.06
CA ALA A 131 4.92 -12.35 9.64
C ALA A 131 5.81 -13.02 10.69
N GLN A 132 6.93 -12.39 10.99
CA GLN A 132 7.86 -12.82 12.03
C GLN A 132 8.48 -11.61 12.72
N VAL A 133 8.94 -11.79 13.95
CA VAL A 133 9.66 -10.73 14.66
C VAL A 133 11.14 -10.77 14.29
N VAL A 134 11.64 -9.65 13.78
CA VAL A 134 13.05 -9.46 13.43
C VAL A 134 13.50 -8.13 14.03
N ASP A 135 14.53 -8.14 14.86
CA ASP A 135 15.10 -6.95 15.52
C ASP A 135 14.06 -6.07 16.22
N GLY A 136 13.07 -6.71 16.88
CA GLY A 136 12.00 -6.02 17.59
C GLY A 136 10.98 -5.33 16.70
N ARG A 137 10.89 -5.71 15.42
CA ARG A 137 9.92 -5.22 14.45
C ARG A 137 9.18 -6.40 13.81
N LEU A 138 7.93 -6.16 13.42
CA LEU A 138 7.17 -7.13 12.64
C LEU A 138 7.64 -7.09 11.18
N ALA A 139 8.24 -8.18 10.71
CA ALA A 139 8.75 -8.31 9.35
C ALA A 139 7.83 -9.23 8.52
N THR A 140 7.57 -8.83 7.30
CA THR A 140 6.82 -9.64 6.33
C THR A 140 7.32 -9.42 4.92
N HIS A 141 7.03 -10.37 4.03
CA HIS A 141 7.26 -10.23 2.60
C HIS A 141 5.95 -9.86 1.91
N LEU A 142 6.00 -8.83 1.08
CA LEU A 142 4.83 -8.32 0.37
C LEU A 142 5.17 -8.10 -1.09
N ARG A 143 4.14 -8.20 -1.93
CA ARG A 143 4.15 -7.76 -3.32
C ARG A 143 2.91 -6.89 -3.56
N LEU A 144 3.13 -5.71 -4.13
CA LEU A 144 2.10 -4.80 -4.62
C LEU A 144 2.26 -4.68 -6.13
N GLU A 145 1.22 -4.99 -6.86
CA GLU A 145 1.21 -4.78 -8.31
C GLU A 145 1.18 -3.28 -8.66
N ARG A 146 1.36 -2.97 -9.91
CA ARG A 146 1.22 -1.62 -10.43
C ARG A 146 -0.12 -1.01 -9.97
N ARG A 147 -0.08 0.19 -9.40
CA ARG A 147 -1.26 0.96 -8.94
C ARG A 147 -2.13 0.24 -7.90
N GLN A 148 -1.64 -0.83 -7.31
CA GLN A 148 -2.37 -1.56 -6.29
C GLN A 148 -2.31 -0.87 -4.93
N GLY A 149 -3.46 -0.85 -4.23
CA GLY A 149 -3.59 -0.50 -2.83
C GLY A 149 -3.99 -1.71 -1.99
N LEU A 150 -3.49 -1.80 -0.76
CA LEU A 150 -3.93 -2.78 0.22
C LEU A 150 -3.80 -2.23 1.64
N VAL A 151 -4.39 -2.92 2.61
CA VAL A 151 -4.29 -2.58 4.03
C VAL A 151 -3.66 -3.74 4.78
N LEU A 152 -2.61 -3.44 5.53
CA LEU A 152 -2.08 -4.36 6.55
C LEU A 152 -2.68 -3.97 7.90
N VAL A 153 -3.28 -4.92 8.56
CA VAL A 153 -3.89 -4.73 9.90
C VAL A 153 -3.12 -5.56 10.91
N VAL A 154 -2.65 -4.91 11.96
CA VAL A 154 -1.93 -5.56 13.06
C VAL A 154 -2.79 -5.53 14.31
N ASP A 155 -3.15 -6.71 14.80
CA ASP A 155 -3.83 -6.88 16.08
C ASP A 155 -2.79 -7.07 17.19
N PRO A 156 -2.60 -6.08 18.09
CA PRO A 156 -1.59 -6.19 19.14
C PRO A 156 -1.90 -7.27 20.19
N ALA A 157 -3.12 -7.78 20.25
CA ALA A 157 -3.49 -8.90 21.12
C ALA A 157 -3.14 -10.26 20.51
N GLY A 158 -2.84 -10.32 19.21
CA GLY A 158 -2.53 -11.55 18.50
C GLY A 158 -1.04 -11.92 18.54
N ASN A 159 -0.75 -13.14 18.09
CA ASN A 159 0.63 -13.64 18.02
C ASN A 159 1.36 -13.02 16.80
N PRO A 160 2.50 -12.32 16.99
CA PRO A 160 3.26 -11.73 15.89
C PRO A 160 3.93 -12.78 14.98
N ASP A 161 4.22 -13.98 15.48
CA ASP A 161 4.81 -15.07 14.69
C ASP A 161 3.70 -15.92 14.06
N SER A 162 3.03 -15.37 13.07
CA SER A 162 1.98 -16.08 12.36
C SER A 162 2.58 -17.04 11.34
N ALA A 163 2.31 -18.33 11.52
CA ALA A 163 2.63 -19.39 10.56
C ALA A 163 1.59 -19.47 9.42
N ALA A 164 0.88 -18.41 9.12
CA ALA A 164 -0.05 -18.40 7.99
C ALA A 164 0.69 -18.85 6.72
N PRO A 165 0.10 -19.71 5.88
CA PRO A 165 0.73 -20.12 4.64
C PRO A 165 0.97 -18.89 3.75
N ARG A 166 2.18 -18.79 3.21
CA ARG A 166 2.46 -17.74 2.23
C ARG A 166 1.54 -17.95 1.04
N PRO A 167 0.84 -16.91 0.58
CA PRO A 167 0.08 -17.02 -0.65
C PRO A 167 1.04 -17.37 -1.78
N ALA A 168 0.56 -18.19 -2.71
CA ALA A 168 1.30 -18.45 -3.94
C ALA A 168 1.49 -17.12 -4.67
N LEU A 169 2.70 -16.89 -5.16
CA LEU A 169 3.02 -15.76 -6.04
C LEU A 169 3.19 -16.28 -7.46
N PRO A 170 2.93 -15.44 -8.49
CA PRO A 170 3.29 -15.80 -9.85
C PRO A 170 4.75 -16.25 -9.91
N GLY A 171 5.01 -17.42 -10.49
CA GLY A 171 6.35 -17.92 -10.71
C GLY A 171 6.90 -17.42 -12.06
N ASP A 172 8.19 -17.69 -12.29
CA ASP A 172 8.87 -17.31 -13.53
C ASP A 172 8.49 -18.20 -14.73
N ALA A 173 7.85 -19.34 -14.48
CA ALA A 173 7.44 -20.25 -15.54
C ALA A 173 6.16 -19.76 -16.21
N VAL A 174 6.29 -19.17 -17.37
CA VAL A 174 5.18 -18.68 -18.18
C VAL A 174 4.89 -19.66 -19.31
N ARG A 175 3.62 -19.98 -19.51
CA ARG A 175 3.15 -20.76 -20.67
C ARG A 175 2.06 -19.98 -21.38
N ALA A 176 2.23 -19.76 -22.68
CA ALA A 176 1.21 -19.12 -23.49
C ALA A 176 -0.03 -20.00 -23.59
N VAL A 177 -1.19 -19.40 -23.35
CA VAL A 177 -2.50 -19.97 -23.71
C VAL A 177 -2.80 -19.48 -25.12
N SER A 178 -2.66 -20.40 -26.10
CA SER A 178 -2.96 -20.08 -27.50
C SER A 178 -4.39 -20.47 -27.84
N GLY A 179 -5.06 -19.59 -28.63
CA GLY A 179 -6.41 -19.85 -29.11
C GLY A 179 -6.61 -21.13 -29.94
N PRO A 180 -7.74 -21.33 -30.58
CA PRO A 180 -8.70 -20.27 -30.93
C PRO A 180 -9.48 -19.72 -29.72
N TRP A 181 -9.81 -18.46 -29.81
CA TRP A 181 -10.67 -17.79 -28.84
C TRP A 181 -12.05 -17.60 -29.47
N ARG A 182 -13.10 -17.85 -28.70
CA ARG A 182 -14.46 -17.44 -29.02
C ARG A 182 -14.77 -16.16 -28.28
N VAL A 183 -15.21 -15.16 -29.01
CA VAL A 183 -15.54 -13.85 -28.45
C VAL A 183 -17.03 -13.59 -28.67
N CYS A 184 -17.74 -13.30 -27.60
CA CYS A 184 -19.18 -13.10 -27.62
C CYS A 184 -19.51 -11.75 -26.98
N ASP A 185 -20.47 -11.02 -27.57
CA ASP A 185 -21.09 -9.87 -26.92
C ASP A 185 -22.36 -10.26 -26.14
N THR A 186 -22.90 -9.32 -25.40
CA THR A 186 -24.16 -9.52 -24.64
C THR A 186 -25.39 -9.67 -25.50
N ALA A 187 -25.32 -9.35 -26.81
CA ALA A 187 -26.41 -9.54 -27.77
C ALA A 187 -26.35 -10.91 -28.47
N GLY A 188 -25.34 -11.72 -28.16
CA GLY A 188 -25.17 -13.05 -28.72
C GLY A 188 -24.46 -13.08 -30.07
N ARG A 189 -23.80 -11.99 -30.47
CA ARG A 189 -22.91 -11.99 -31.63
C ARG A 189 -21.61 -12.69 -31.26
N GLU A 190 -21.21 -13.67 -32.04
CA GLU A 190 -19.99 -14.46 -31.82
C GLU A 190 -19.02 -14.31 -32.97
N VAL A 191 -17.73 -14.38 -32.67
CA VAL A 191 -16.65 -14.47 -33.65
C VAL A 191 -15.50 -15.29 -33.09
N ASP A 192 -14.88 -16.07 -33.97
CA ASP A 192 -13.65 -16.77 -33.63
C ASP A 192 -12.44 -15.87 -33.92
N ALA A 193 -11.52 -15.84 -32.99
CA ALA A 193 -10.28 -15.10 -33.08
C ALA A 193 -9.06 -16.01 -32.85
N PRO A 194 -8.02 -15.92 -33.66
CA PRO A 194 -6.81 -16.74 -33.48
C PRO A 194 -6.01 -16.38 -32.23
N ALA A 195 -6.14 -15.14 -31.78
CA ALA A 195 -5.46 -14.60 -30.59
C ALA A 195 -6.28 -13.48 -29.95
N LEU A 196 -5.97 -13.15 -28.70
CA LEU A 196 -6.45 -11.92 -28.08
C LEU A 196 -5.81 -10.72 -28.80
N ALA A 197 -6.62 -9.73 -29.15
CA ALA A 197 -6.21 -8.53 -29.87
C ALA A 197 -7.00 -7.31 -29.37
N ASP A 198 -6.55 -6.13 -29.77
CA ASP A 198 -7.31 -4.89 -29.57
C ASP A 198 -8.56 -4.91 -30.46
N TRP A 199 -9.72 -5.05 -29.83
CA TRP A 199 -11.01 -5.15 -30.53
C TRP A 199 -11.45 -3.88 -31.21
N ALA A 200 -10.98 -2.72 -30.79
CA ALA A 200 -11.21 -1.47 -31.48
C ALA A 200 -10.57 -1.44 -32.88
N GLN A 201 -9.62 -2.33 -33.14
CA GLN A 201 -8.96 -2.48 -34.44
C GLN A 201 -9.49 -3.69 -35.25
N THR A 202 -10.49 -4.39 -34.72
CA THR A 202 -11.06 -5.58 -35.37
C THR A 202 -12.19 -5.15 -36.32
N PRO A 203 -12.16 -5.53 -37.62
CA PRO A 203 -13.19 -5.14 -38.57
C PRO A 203 -14.61 -5.50 -38.12
N GLY A 204 -15.48 -4.49 -38.11
CA GLY A 204 -16.87 -4.59 -37.66
C GLY A 204 -17.07 -4.46 -36.15
N TRP A 205 -16.01 -4.16 -35.38
CA TRP A 205 -16.06 -3.96 -33.93
C TRP A 205 -15.46 -2.60 -33.51
N GLU A 206 -15.05 -1.76 -34.46
CA GLU A 206 -14.31 -0.51 -34.22
C GLU A 206 -15.08 0.50 -33.34
N THR A 207 -16.41 0.42 -33.38
CA THR A 207 -17.29 1.30 -32.58
C THR A 207 -18.07 0.54 -31.50
N PHE A 208 -17.67 -0.71 -31.22
CA PHE A 208 -18.35 -1.48 -30.21
C PHE A 208 -18.16 -0.84 -28.82
N THR A 209 -19.27 -0.71 -28.10
CA THR A 209 -19.32 -0.33 -26.70
C THR A 209 -20.13 -1.36 -25.94
N GLY A 210 -19.59 -1.94 -24.88
CA GLY A 210 -20.26 -2.97 -24.11
C GLY A 210 -19.28 -3.99 -23.54
N THR A 211 -19.79 -5.12 -23.11
CA THR A 211 -19.01 -6.21 -22.54
C THR A 211 -18.77 -7.29 -23.57
N LEU A 212 -17.53 -7.73 -23.70
CA LEU A 212 -17.13 -8.89 -24.49
C LEU A 212 -16.68 -10.02 -23.56
N SER A 213 -17.11 -11.24 -23.86
CA SER A 213 -16.63 -12.45 -23.20
C SER A 213 -15.68 -13.19 -24.12
N PHE A 214 -14.48 -13.49 -23.63
CA PHE A 214 -13.44 -14.23 -24.34
C PHE A 214 -13.33 -15.63 -23.75
N CYS A 215 -13.57 -16.65 -24.56
CA CYS A 215 -13.55 -18.04 -24.14
C CYS A 215 -12.53 -18.83 -24.96
N THR A 216 -11.73 -19.63 -24.30
CA THR A 216 -10.85 -20.62 -24.94
C THR A 216 -10.72 -21.85 -24.05
N GLU A 217 -10.40 -22.98 -24.64
CA GLU A 217 -10.10 -24.21 -23.92
C GLU A 217 -8.63 -24.57 -24.10
N PHE A 218 -8.00 -24.97 -23.03
CA PHE A 218 -6.62 -25.44 -23.08
C PHE A 218 -6.41 -26.62 -22.12
N THR A 219 -5.47 -27.48 -22.44
CA THR A 219 -5.07 -28.56 -21.53
C THR A 219 -4.06 -28.05 -20.52
N ALA A 220 -4.45 -28.04 -19.26
CA ALA A 220 -3.55 -27.70 -18.18
C ALA A 220 -2.39 -28.72 -18.09
N PRO A 221 -1.13 -28.27 -17.98
CA PRO A 221 -0.03 -29.19 -17.75
C PRO A 221 -0.21 -29.99 -16.46
N GLU A 222 0.16 -31.27 -16.46
CA GLU A 222 0.12 -32.14 -15.27
C GLU A 222 0.89 -31.53 -14.07
N ALA A 223 1.97 -30.80 -14.37
CA ALA A 223 2.76 -30.09 -13.37
C ALA A 223 2.00 -29.01 -12.57
N LEU A 224 0.81 -28.60 -13.04
CA LEU A 224 -0.08 -27.66 -12.32
C LEU A 224 -1.07 -28.37 -11.40
N ALA A 225 -1.18 -29.69 -11.45
CA ALA A 225 -2.11 -30.44 -10.60
C ALA A 225 -1.81 -30.15 -9.10
N GLY A 226 -2.83 -29.68 -8.39
CA GLY A 226 -2.74 -29.31 -6.98
C GLY A 226 -1.88 -28.07 -6.65
N ARG A 227 -1.50 -27.27 -7.64
CA ARG A 227 -0.73 -26.03 -7.49
C ARG A 227 -1.57 -24.82 -7.86
N ALA A 228 -1.26 -23.67 -7.25
CA ALA A 228 -1.84 -22.40 -7.68
C ALA A 228 -1.28 -22.03 -9.06
N ALA A 229 -2.15 -21.53 -9.92
CA ALA A 229 -1.82 -20.98 -11.23
C ALA A 229 -2.40 -19.57 -11.34
N PHE A 230 -1.72 -18.73 -12.10
CA PHE A 230 -2.12 -17.36 -12.35
C PHE A 230 -2.34 -17.20 -13.85
N LEU A 231 -3.42 -16.53 -14.24
CA LEU A 231 -3.68 -16.17 -15.63
C LEU A 231 -3.17 -14.72 -15.83
N ASP A 232 -2.22 -14.57 -16.75
CA ASP A 232 -1.74 -13.26 -17.18
C ASP A 232 -2.44 -12.91 -18.51
N LEU A 233 -3.26 -11.86 -18.49
CA LEU A 233 -3.97 -11.37 -19.67
C LEU A 233 -3.14 -10.44 -20.55
N GLY A 234 -1.90 -10.12 -20.12
CA GLY A 234 -1.02 -9.19 -20.81
C GLY A 234 -1.45 -7.73 -20.65
N ALA A 235 -1.29 -6.94 -21.70
CA ALA A 235 -1.66 -5.53 -21.68
C ALA A 235 -3.19 -5.38 -21.81
N ILE A 236 -3.80 -4.74 -20.82
CA ILE A 236 -5.22 -4.37 -20.83
C ILE A 236 -5.28 -2.85 -21.01
N GLY A 237 -6.11 -2.37 -21.94
CA GLY A 237 -6.25 -0.94 -22.22
C GLY A 237 -6.86 -0.18 -21.04
N ASP A 238 -8.17 -0.19 -20.94
CA ASP A 238 -8.88 0.57 -19.90
C ASP A 238 -9.46 -0.33 -18.80
N ILE A 239 -10.39 -1.21 -19.15
CA ILE A 239 -11.11 -2.06 -18.17
C ILE A 239 -11.25 -3.48 -18.75
N ALA A 240 -10.97 -4.47 -17.94
CA ALA A 240 -11.25 -5.88 -18.23
C ALA A 240 -12.12 -6.50 -17.15
#